data_2981b378e85071d8839dbb741ba6bbeb
#
_entry.id   2981b378e85071d8839dbb741ba6bbeb
#
_cell.length_a   1.000
_cell.length_b   1.000
_cell.length_c   1.000
_cell.angle_alpha   90.00
_cell.angle_beta   90.00
_cell.angle_gamma   90.00
#
_symmetry.space_group_name_H-M   'P 1'
#
loop_
_entity.id
_entity.type
_entity.pdbx_description
1 polymer ?
#
loop_
_entity_poly.entity_id
_entity_poly.type
_entity_poly.pdbx_seq_one_letter_code
_entity_poly.pdbx_strand_id
1 'polypeptide(L)'
;HLFDNSENIVKRDTSVMYYDCTNYFFETEKPDEEIVDEVTGEIILGLRQFGISKENKTSPIVEMGLIMDSRGIPISMCIHPGNTNEQLTAVPLEKEVIKMTGNKKFIYCADAGLGSYNIRKFNDMGGRAYIVTQSVKKIGQEIKDIVFNDSNYRLLSNDDAITLKEMRTFNKKDANNLSLYNDFAYKVIPANTAMDTGLYEEKVYKNGRTKKVKAKGTLHQYIIVTFSRKMMEYQRTIRERQLERAKKLLRLKDPEKIKKGPNDIRRFLKNTSSDTANYVLDMDSQRHPSSSSK
;
A
#
# COMPACT_ATOMS: atom_id res chain seq x y z
N HIS A 1 -24.15 14.28 13.40
CA HIS A 1 -24.56 14.04 14.81
C HIS A 1 -23.50 13.35 15.68
N LEU A 2 -22.93 12.17 15.26
CA LEU A 2 -21.93 11.48 16.10
C LEU A 2 -20.63 12.27 16.22
N PHE A 3 -20.14 12.84 15.12
CA PHE A 3 -18.94 13.66 15.12
C PHE A 3 -19.15 14.92 16.00
N ASP A 4 -20.22 15.68 15.76
CA ASP A 4 -20.53 16.90 16.51
C ASP A 4 -20.71 16.63 18.00
N ASN A 5 -21.41 15.55 18.36
CA ASN A 5 -21.57 15.15 19.75
C ASN A 5 -20.25 14.75 20.41
N SER A 6 -19.34 14.14 19.64
CA SER A 6 -18.02 13.73 20.14
C SER A 6 -17.11 14.93 20.47
N GLU A 7 -17.29 16.08 19.81
CA GLU A 7 -16.53 17.30 20.10
C GLU A 7 -16.82 17.85 21.49
N ASN A 8 -18.00 17.58 22.03
CA ASN A 8 -18.36 17.95 23.40
C ASN A 8 -17.63 17.11 24.47
N ILE A 9 -17.13 15.94 24.10
CA ILE A 9 -16.47 14.99 24.99
C ILE A 9 -14.95 15.07 24.84
N VAL A 10 -14.48 15.18 23.59
CA VAL A 10 -13.05 15.15 23.27
C VAL A 10 -12.78 16.15 22.15
N LYS A 11 -11.78 17.01 22.33
CA LYS A 11 -11.33 17.91 21.25
C LYS A 11 -10.85 17.08 20.08
N ARG A 12 -11.54 17.19 18.94
CA ARG A 12 -11.19 16.48 17.71
C ARG A 12 -10.05 17.21 16.99
N ASP A 13 -9.14 16.47 16.40
CA ASP A 13 -8.05 17.02 15.60
C ASP A 13 -8.07 16.39 14.20
N THR A 14 -8.61 17.13 13.25
CA THR A 14 -8.75 16.74 11.84
C THR A 14 -7.61 17.27 10.97
N SER A 15 -6.48 17.70 11.54
CA SER A 15 -5.30 18.12 10.78
C SER A 15 -4.64 16.98 10.01
N VAL A 16 -4.74 15.76 10.54
CA VAL A 16 -4.34 14.51 9.87
C VAL A 16 -5.54 13.58 9.87
N MET A 17 -5.82 13.00 8.71
CA MET A 17 -6.92 12.05 8.54
C MET A 17 -6.36 10.73 8.01
N TYR A 18 -6.61 9.65 8.72
CA TYR A 18 -6.26 8.29 8.31
C TYR A 18 -7.45 7.66 7.60
N TYR A 19 -7.21 7.11 6.43
CA TYR A 19 -8.20 6.35 5.68
C TYR A 19 -7.74 4.92 5.48
N ASP A 20 -8.62 3.98 5.79
CA ASP A 20 -8.42 2.56 5.52
C ASP A 20 -9.75 1.92 5.11
N CYS A 21 -9.65 0.84 4.32
CA CYS A 21 -10.76 0.00 3.95
C CYS A 21 -10.63 -1.36 4.61
N THR A 22 -11.77 -1.91 4.97
CA THR A 22 -11.88 -3.32 5.38
C THR A 22 -13.11 -3.94 4.75
N ASN A 23 -13.21 -5.26 4.77
CA ASN A 23 -14.40 -5.95 4.33
C ASN A 23 -14.89 -6.95 5.37
N TYR A 24 -16.19 -7.15 5.36
CA TYR A 24 -16.87 -8.12 6.20
C TYR A 24 -17.49 -9.19 5.29
N PHE A 25 -17.24 -10.44 5.57
CA PHE A 25 -17.88 -11.55 4.87
C PHE A 25 -19.17 -11.97 5.58
N PHE A 26 -20.08 -12.54 4.83
CA PHE A 26 -21.33 -13.09 5.33
C PHE A 26 -21.35 -14.59 5.06
N GLU A 27 -21.82 -15.38 6.02
CA GLU A 27 -21.98 -16.83 5.88
C GLU A 27 -23.23 -17.16 5.05
N THR A 28 -23.23 -16.70 3.81
CA THR A 28 -24.27 -16.94 2.79
C THR A 28 -23.61 -17.38 1.50
N GLU A 29 -24.30 -18.23 0.74
CA GLU A 29 -23.80 -18.72 -0.55
C GLU A 29 -24.11 -17.80 -1.72
N LYS A 30 -25.12 -16.91 -1.55
CA LYS A 30 -25.59 -16.04 -2.63
C LYS A 30 -25.31 -14.57 -2.32
N PRO A 31 -24.95 -13.77 -3.33
CA PRO A 31 -24.91 -12.33 -3.22
C PRO A 31 -26.33 -11.77 -3.13
N ASP A 32 -26.44 -10.47 -2.83
CA ASP A 32 -27.70 -9.77 -2.96
C ASP A 32 -28.10 -9.65 -4.45
N GLU A 33 -29.40 -9.68 -4.70
CA GLU A 33 -29.94 -9.48 -6.06
C GLU A 33 -29.75 -8.03 -6.51
N GLU A 34 -29.67 -7.86 -7.81
CA GLU A 34 -29.67 -6.53 -8.45
C GLU A 34 -31.10 -6.00 -8.43
N ILE A 35 -31.27 -4.74 -8.06
CA ILE A 35 -32.55 -4.04 -8.10
C ILE A 35 -32.48 -3.02 -9.22
N VAL A 36 -33.42 -3.07 -10.15
CA VAL A 36 -33.51 -2.04 -11.18
C VAL A 36 -34.46 -0.94 -10.64
N ASP A 37 -33.94 0.28 -10.57
CA ASP A 37 -34.76 1.45 -10.24
C ASP A 37 -35.80 1.67 -11.38
N GLU A 38 -37.06 1.55 -11.07
CA GLU A 38 -38.14 1.63 -12.06
C GLU A 38 -38.27 3.02 -12.70
N VAL A 39 -37.74 4.07 -12.05
CA VAL A 39 -37.83 5.45 -12.53
C VAL A 39 -36.65 5.83 -13.42
N THR A 40 -35.45 5.47 -12.98
CA THR A 40 -34.19 5.85 -13.67
C THR A 40 -33.67 4.76 -14.61
N GLY A 41 -34.11 3.51 -14.44
CA GLY A 41 -33.58 2.34 -15.12
C GLY A 41 -32.14 1.96 -14.65
N GLU A 42 -31.64 2.58 -13.60
CA GLU A 42 -30.30 2.28 -13.04
C GLU A 42 -30.35 0.94 -12.30
N ILE A 43 -29.27 0.18 -12.48
CA ILE A 43 -29.06 -1.07 -11.74
C ILE A 43 -28.42 -0.74 -10.40
N ILE A 44 -29.16 -0.95 -9.31
CA ILE A 44 -28.68 -0.82 -7.94
C ILE A 44 -28.20 -2.18 -7.49
N LEU A 45 -26.89 -2.31 -7.30
CA LEU A 45 -26.29 -3.52 -6.73
C LEU A 45 -26.57 -3.59 -5.23
N GLY A 46 -27.00 -4.75 -4.76
CA GLY A 46 -27.05 -5.02 -3.32
C GLY A 46 -25.66 -4.99 -2.70
N LEU A 47 -25.57 -4.80 -1.40
CA LEU A 47 -24.31 -4.59 -0.69
C LEU A 47 -23.45 -5.87 -0.62
N ARG A 48 -24.06 -7.03 -0.41
CA ARG A 48 -23.36 -8.31 -0.30
C ARG A 48 -23.03 -8.84 -1.70
N GLN A 49 -21.81 -8.61 -2.14
CA GLN A 49 -21.33 -9.04 -3.45
C GLN A 49 -20.05 -9.88 -3.32
N PHE A 50 -19.80 -10.76 -4.29
CA PHE A 50 -18.51 -11.46 -4.37
C PHE A 50 -17.41 -10.47 -4.72
N GLY A 51 -16.34 -10.46 -3.90
CA GLY A 51 -15.20 -9.57 -4.06
C GLY A 51 -13.92 -10.19 -3.52
N ILE A 52 -12.87 -9.38 -3.40
CA ILE A 52 -11.57 -9.83 -2.89
C ILE A 52 -11.61 -9.79 -1.36
N SER A 53 -11.94 -10.93 -0.74
CA SER A 53 -11.94 -11.03 0.72
C SER A 53 -10.54 -10.92 1.30
N LYS A 54 -10.32 -10.03 2.28
CA LYS A 54 -9.08 -9.90 3.05
C LYS A 54 -8.78 -11.15 3.89
N GLU A 55 -9.81 -11.93 4.22
CA GLU A 55 -9.71 -13.19 4.96
C GLU A 55 -9.64 -14.43 4.06
N ASN A 56 -9.55 -14.25 2.73
CA ASN A 56 -9.55 -15.34 1.74
C ASN A 56 -10.81 -16.21 1.78
N LYS A 57 -11.96 -15.63 2.15
CA LYS A 57 -13.26 -16.30 2.11
C LYS A 57 -13.85 -16.25 0.70
N THR A 58 -14.64 -17.24 0.38
CA THR A 58 -15.37 -17.34 -0.91
C THR A 58 -16.81 -16.85 -0.82
N SER A 59 -17.24 -16.40 0.34
CA SER A 59 -18.57 -15.86 0.61
C SER A 59 -18.69 -14.42 0.14
N PRO A 60 -19.91 -13.91 -0.11
CA PRO A 60 -20.15 -12.50 -0.37
C PRO A 60 -19.65 -11.60 0.75
N ILE A 61 -19.13 -10.45 0.37
CA ILE A 61 -18.57 -9.45 1.27
C ILE A 61 -19.23 -8.09 1.09
N VAL A 62 -19.02 -7.23 2.06
CA VAL A 62 -19.34 -5.79 2.03
C VAL A 62 -18.05 -5.02 2.29
N GLU A 63 -17.77 -4.01 1.49
CA GLU A 63 -16.64 -3.11 1.69
C GLU A 63 -17.01 -1.95 2.60
N MET A 64 -16.16 -1.63 3.58
CA MET A 64 -16.29 -0.48 4.46
C MET A 64 -15.04 0.39 4.38
N GLY A 65 -15.21 1.67 4.05
CA GLY A 65 -14.17 2.69 4.18
C GLY A 65 -14.36 3.48 5.47
N LEU A 66 -13.30 3.74 6.20
CA LEU A 66 -13.31 4.47 7.47
C LEU A 66 -12.30 5.62 7.44
N ILE A 67 -12.77 6.83 7.77
CA ILE A 67 -11.89 7.99 8.04
C ILE A 67 -11.81 8.21 9.55
N MET A 68 -10.58 8.34 10.05
CA MET A 68 -10.26 8.63 11.45
C MET A 68 -9.48 9.92 11.55
N ASP A 69 -9.59 10.59 12.70
CA ASP A 69 -8.80 11.78 13.03
C ASP A 69 -7.35 11.43 13.42
N SER A 70 -6.55 12.46 13.77
CA SER A 70 -5.13 12.30 14.15
C SER A 70 -4.90 11.37 15.34
N ARG A 71 -5.93 11.14 16.17
CA ARG A 71 -5.91 10.25 17.34
C ARG A 71 -6.44 8.86 17.05
N GLY A 72 -6.86 8.57 15.82
CA GLY A 72 -7.47 7.31 15.44
C GLY A 72 -8.94 7.17 15.84
N ILE A 73 -9.62 8.28 16.16
CA ILE A 73 -11.06 8.26 16.49
C ILE A 73 -11.85 8.40 15.17
N PRO A 74 -12.85 7.53 14.90
CA PRO A 74 -13.66 7.62 13.69
C PRO A 74 -14.33 9.00 13.51
N ILE A 75 -14.27 9.52 12.29
CA ILE A 75 -14.98 10.73 11.86
C ILE A 75 -16.21 10.35 11.05
N SER A 76 -16.01 9.52 10.04
CA SER A 76 -17.06 9.07 9.11
C SER A 76 -16.70 7.72 8.51
N MET A 77 -17.70 7.03 7.99
CA MET A 77 -17.54 5.77 7.26
C MET A 77 -18.46 5.71 6.05
N CYS A 78 -18.08 4.90 5.07
CA CYS A 78 -18.95 4.53 3.95
C CYS A 78 -19.02 3.01 3.83
N ILE A 79 -20.15 2.54 3.30
CA ILE A 79 -20.37 1.12 3.02
C ILE A 79 -20.68 1.00 1.53
N HIS A 80 -20.04 0.04 0.88
CA HIS A 80 -20.15 -0.20 -0.55
C HIS A 80 -20.35 -1.68 -0.86
N PRO A 81 -20.89 -2.03 -2.04
CA PRO A 81 -20.91 -3.40 -2.51
C PRO A 81 -19.53 -4.06 -2.48
N GLY A 82 -19.48 -5.33 -2.13
CA GLY A 82 -18.22 -6.07 -1.92
C GLY A 82 -17.33 -6.21 -3.15
N ASN A 83 -17.82 -5.91 -4.36
CA ASN A 83 -17.07 -5.85 -5.60
C ASN A 83 -16.57 -4.43 -5.95
N THR A 84 -16.79 -3.45 -5.07
CA THR A 84 -16.35 -2.07 -5.27
C THR A 84 -14.81 -1.97 -5.17
N ASN A 85 -14.21 -1.18 -6.07
CA ASN A 85 -12.79 -0.89 -5.96
C ASN A 85 -12.55 0.13 -4.84
N GLU A 86 -11.83 -0.26 -3.79
CA GLU A 86 -11.51 0.56 -2.62
C GLU A 86 -10.96 1.97 -2.98
N GLN A 87 -10.24 2.10 -4.11
CA GLN A 87 -9.68 3.39 -4.54
C GLN A 87 -10.73 4.41 -4.99
N LEU A 88 -11.94 3.96 -5.29
CA LEU A 88 -13.02 4.86 -5.72
C LEU A 88 -13.80 5.44 -4.53
N THR A 89 -13.66 4.87 -3.35
CA THR A 89 -14.44 5.22 -2.16
C THR A 89 -13.83 6.36 -1.34
N ALA A 90 -12.51 6.58 -1.40
CA ALA A 90 -11.79 7.57 -0.60
C ALA A 90 -12.24 9.01 -0.89
N VAL A 91 -12.14 9.46 -2.15
CA VAL A 91 -12.44 10.85 -2.51
C VAL A 91 -13.90 11.26 -2.26
N PRO A 92 -14.92 10.44 -2.55
CA PRO A 92 -16.29 10.72 -2.14
C PRO A 92 -16.44 10.93 -0.63
N LEU A 93 -15.88 10.03 0.17
CA LEU A 93 -15.96 10.12 1.64
C LEU A 93 -15.19 11.35 2.17
N GLU A 94 -14.02 11.67 1.62
CA GLU A 94 -13.29 12.88 1.95
C GLU A 94 -14.11 14.15 1.69
N LYS A 95 -14.85 14.21 0.57
CA LYS A 95 -15.74 15.34 0.26
C LYS A 95 -16.87 15.49 1.28
N GLU A 96 -17.43 14.39 1.75
CA GLU A 96 -18.46 14.39 2.81
C GLU A 96 -17.86 14.90 4.13
N VAL A 97 -16.69 14.41 4.50
CA VAL A 97 -15.98 14.87 5.72
C VAL A 97 -15.64 16.34 5.64
N ILE A 98 -15.15 16.85 4.51
CA ILE A 98 -14.90 18.28 4.30
C ILE A 98 -16.19 19.09 4.49
N LYS A 99 -17.31 18.62 3.95
CA LYS A 99 -18.62 19.29 4.08
C LYS A 99 -19.09 19.28 5.54
N MET A 100 -18.91 18.17 6.24
CA MET A 100 -19.37 17.97 7.61
C MET A 100 -18.53 18.79 8.61
N THR A 101 -17.21 18.75 8.49
CA THR A 101 -16.29 19.40 9.46
C THR A 101 -15.95 20.84 9.10
N GLY A 102 -16.22 21.27 7.85
CA GLY A 102 -15.76 22.55 7.31
C GLY A 102 -14.24 22.64 7.11
N ASN A 103 -13.46 21.64 7.55
CA ASN A 103 -12.01 21.61 7.40
C ASN A 103 -11.61 21.20 5.98
N LYS A 104 -10.96 22.13 5.28
CA LYS A 104 -10.45 21.93 3.90
C LYS A 104 -8.93 21.71 3.86
N LYS A 105 -8.25 21.82 5.01
CA LYS A 105 -6.78 21.71 5.12
C LYS A 105 -6.42 20.57 6.06
N PHE A 106 -6.01 19.44 5.50
CA PHE A 106 -5.58 18.28 6.26
C PHE A 106 -4.55 17.47 5.48
N ILE A 107 -3.90 16.56 6.17
CA ILE A 107 -2.99 15.58 5.58
C ILE A 107 -3.74 14.24 5.50
N TYR A 108 -3.98 13.77 4.27
CA TYR A 108 -4.52 12.44 4.02
C TYR A 108 -3.44 11.37 4.20
N CYS A 109 -3.69 10.38 5.03
CA CYS A 109 -2.76 9.27 5.27
C CYS A 109 -3.45 7.93 4.96
N ALA A 110 -2.82 7.12 4.09
CA ALA A 110 -3.34 5.81 3.73
C ALA A 110 -2.22 4.82 3.35
N ASP A 111 -2.58 3.56 3.19
CA ASP A 111 -1.67 2.53 2.72
C ASP A 111 -1.42 2.58 1.19
N ALA A 112 -0.60 1.63 0.68
CA ALA A 112 -0.22 1.59 -0.74
C ALA A 112 -1.38 1.23 -1.68
N GLY A 113 -2.42 0.59 -1.19
CA GLY A 113 -3.63 0.24 -1.95
C GLY A 113 -4.47 1.47 -2.26
N LEU A 114 -4.44 2.47 -1.39
CA LEU A 114 -5.27 3.66 -1.38
C LEU A 114 -4.52 4.92 -1.87
N GLY A 115 -3.50 4.76 -2.70
CA GLY A 115 -2.68 5.84 -3.23
C GLY A 115 -2.75 5.98 -4.76
N SER A 116 -3.93 5.88 -5.38
CA SER A 116 -4.13 6.10 -6.82
C SER A 116 -3.84 7.55 -7.24
N TYR A 117 -3.67 7.77 -8.54
CA TYR A 117 -3.48 9.12 -9.09
C TYR A 117 -4.58 10.08 -8.64
N ASN A 118 -5.84 9.67 -8.75
CA ASN A 118 -6.98 10.54 -8.43
C ASN A 118 -7.03 10.93 -6.95
N ILE A 119 -6.72 10.01 -6.05
CA ILE A 119 -6.63 10.28 -4.61
C ILE A 119 -5.50 11.28 -4.32
N ARG A 120 -4.29 11.03 -4.85
CA ARG A 120 -3.15 11.94 -4.68
C ARG A 120 -3.45 13.31 -5.28
N LYS A 121 -4.01 13.36 -6.50
CA LYS A 121 -4.36 14.61 -7.18
C LYS A 121 -5.41 15.43 -6.43
N PHE A 122 -6.42 14.76 -5.87
CA PHE A 122 -7.42 15.43 -5.02
C PHE A 122 -6.77 16.03 -3.77
N ASN A 123 -5.84 15.30 -3.14
CA ASN A 123 -5.16 15.73 -1.93
C ASN A 123 -3.92 16.64 -2.18
N ASP A 124 -3.55 16.87 -3.45
CA ASP A 124 -2.56 17.86 -3.88
C ASP A 124 -3.18 19.26 -4.10
N MET A 125 -4.49 19.41 -3.89
CA MET A 125 -5.25 20.63 -4.13
C MET A 125 -5.87 21.19 -2.87
N GLY A 126 -6.20 22.48 -2.89
CA GLY A 126 -7.01 23.14 -1.85
C GLY A 126 -6.34 23.27 -0.49
N GLY A 127 -5.00 23.25 -0.44
CA GLY A 127 -4.24 23.35 0.81
C GLY A 127 -4.18 22.03 1.60
N ARG A 128 -4.58 20.92 0.98
CA ARG A 128 -4.37 19.55 1.51
C ARG A 128 -2.97 19.05 1.18
N ALA A 129 -2.59 17.97 1.82
CA ALA A 129 -1.42 17.17 1.50
C ALA A 129 -1.76 15.68 1.65
N TYR A 130 -0.87 14.79 1.20
CA TYR A 130 -1.04 13.36 1.40
C TYR A 130 0.26 12.66 1.78
N ILE A 131 0.12 11.60 2.56
CA ILE A 131 1.17 10.62 2.86
C ILE A 131 0.60 9.24 2.56
N VAL A 132 1.15 8.58 1.54
CA VAL A 132 0.74 7.22 1.17
C VAL A 132 1.97 6.33 1.05
N THR A 133 1.87 5.09 1.50
CA THR A 133 2.97 4.17 1.35
C THR A 133 3.18 3.82 -0.13
N GLN A 134 4.43 3.65 -0.54
CA GLN A 134 4.80 3.33 -1.91
C GLN A 134 5.64 2.07 -1.96
N SER A 135 5.20 1.08 -2.74
CA SER A 135 6.00 -0.12 -2.95
C SER A 135 7.26 0.20 -3.75
N VAL A 136 8.43 -0.10 -3.19
CA VAL A 136 9.73 0.06 -3.87
C VAL A 136 9.79 -0.74 -5.18
N LYS A 137 9.07 -1.85 -5.29
CA LYS A 137 9.01 -2.64 -6.53
C LYS A 137 8.37 -1.90 -7.71
N LYS A 138 7.47 -0.95 -7.41
CA LYS A 138 6.66 -0.21 -8.41
C LYS A 138 7.26 1.15 -8.81
N ILE A 139 8.35 1.60 -8.19
CA ILE A 139 9.05 2.83 -8.58
C ILE A 139 10.07 2.56 -9.68
N GLY A 140 10.40 3.61 -10.46
CA GLY A 140 11.39 3.53 -11.54
C GLY A 140 12.80 3.19 -11.05
N GLN A 141 13.65 2.69 -11.93
CA GLN A 141 15.01 2.26 -11.58
C GLN A 141 15.86 3.42 -11.06
N GLU A 142 15.79 4.59 -11.69
CA GLU A 142 16.48 5.80 -11.27
C GLU A 142 16.21 6.15 -9.79
N ILE A 143 14.93 6.13 -9.38
CA ILE A 143 14.54 6.36 -7.99
C ILE A 143 15.05 5.24 -7.08
N LYS A 144 15.02 3.97 -7.55
CA LYS A 144 15.57 2.84 -6.78
C LYS A 144 17.05 3.02 -6.47
N ASP A 145 17.81 3.48 -7.45
CA ASP A 145 19.26 3.68 -7.29
C ASP A 145 19.54 4.75 -6.22
N ILE A 146 18.74 5.82 -6.18
CA ILE A 146 18.84 6.82 -5.12
C ILE A 146 18.40 6.24 -3.77
N VAL A 147 17.30 5.48 -3.73
CA VAL A 147 16.78 4.84 -2.50
C VAL A 147 17.80 3.91 -1.87
N PHE A 148 18.49 3.11 -2.69
CA PHE A 148 19.46 2.12 -2.22
C PHE A 148 20.88 2.66 -2.04
N ASN A 149 21.14 3.89 -2.42
CA ASN A 149 22.40 4.55 -2.10
C ASN A 149 22.49 4.79 -0.59
N ASP A 150 23.55 4.33 0.02
CA ASP A 150 23.78 4.38 1.48
C ASP A 150 24.00 5.79 2.04
N SER A 151 24.26 6.79 1.20
CA SER A 151 24.53 8.16 1.59
C SER A 151 23.30 9.06 1.65
N ASN A 152 23.49 10.27 2.18
CA ASN A 152 22.50 11.33 2.27
C ASN A 152 21.26 10.99 3.13
N TYR A 153 21.44 10.14 4.13
CA TYR A 153 20.46 9.92 5.17
C TYR A 153 20.71 10.86 6.36
N ARG A 154 19.65 11.16 7.09
CA ARG A 154 19.68 11.92 8.34
C ARG A 154 18.94 11.17 9.42
N LEU A 155 19.35 11.33 10.68
CA LEU A 155 18.63 10.80 11.84
C LEU A 155 17.37 11.61 12.08
N LEU A 156 16.28 10.93 12.42
CA LEU A 156 15.01 11.58 12.68
C LEU A 156 15.03 12.38 13.99
N SER A 157 15.82 11.95 14.98
CA SER A 157 15.87 12.55 16.32
C SER A 157 16.57 13.92 16.36
N ASN A 158 17.60 14.15 15.53
CA ASN A 158 18.46 15.32 15.63
C ASN A 158 18.92 15.90 14.29
N ASP A 159 18.47 15.30 13.18
CA ASP A 159 18.81 15.68 11.80
C ASP A 159 20.31 15.53 11.43
N ASP A 160 21.09 14.80 12.24
CA ASP A 160 22.47 14.53 11.92
C ASP A 160 22.63 13.64 10.69
N ALA A 161 23.65 13.93 9.89
CA ALA A 161 23.99 13.11 8.74
C ALA A 161 24.48 11.73 9.17
N ILE A 162 23.97 10.68 8.52
CA ILE A 162 24.34 9.30 8.80
C ILE A 162 24.33 8.46 7.53
N THR A 163 25.11 7.39 7.50
CA THR A 163 25.05 6.39 6.43
C THR A 163 24.27 5.15 6.88
N LEU A 164 23.64 4.46 5.94
CA LEU A 164 23.00 3.18 6.27
C LEU A 164 24.00 2.12 6.70
N LYS A 165 25.28 2.25 6.28
CA LYS A 165 26.36 1.37 6.75
C LYS A 165 26.56 1.53 8.26
N GLU A 166 26.62 2.77 8.74
CA GLU A 166 26.72 3.07 10.18
C GLU A 166 25.49 2.59 10.93
N MET A 167 24.27 2.89 10.42
CA MET A 167 23.03 2.42 11.03
C MET A 167 22.98 0.90 11.22
N ARG A 168 23.58 0.14 10.31
CA ARG A 168 23.63 -1.35 10.39
C ARG A 168 24.58 -1.86 11.48
N THR A 169 25.50 -1.03 12.00
CA THR A 169 26.41 -1.42 13.08
C THR A 169 25.78 -1.34 14.46
N PHE A 170 24.75 -0.51 14.64
CA PHE A 170 24.14 -0.30 15.95
C PHE A 170 23.52 -1.58 16.51
N ASN A 171 23.71 -1.79 17.80
CA ASN A 171 23.32 -3.01 18.50
C ASN A 171 22.48 -2.67 19.75
N LYS A 172 21.37 -3.34 19.91
CA LYS A 172 20.48 -3.20 21.08
C LYS A 172 21.10 -3.57 22.43
N LYS A 173 22.24 -4.32 22.42
CA LYS A 173 22.96 -4.72 23.62
C LYS A 173 23.99 -3.67 24.05
N ASP A 174 24.28 -2.69 23.23
CA ASP A 174 25.22 -1.61 23.52
C ASP A 174 24.44 -0.41 24.06
N ALA A 175 24.60 -0.13 25.36
CA ALA A 175 23.90 0.96 26.03
C ALA A 175 24.21 2.33 25.40
N ASN A 176 25.42 2.54 24.87
CA ASN A 176 25.85 3.80 24.26
C ASN A 176 25.14 4.05 22.91
N ASN A 177 24.76 2.98 22.20
CA ASN A 177 24.15 3.06 20.88
C ASN A 177 22.65 2.68 20.89
N LEU A 178 22.05 2.48 22.05
CA LEU A 178 20.66 2.03 22.15
C LEU A 178 19.66 3.06 21.58
N SER A 179 19.92 4.35 21.80
CA SER A 179 19.11 5.43 21.22
C SER A 179 19.15 5.39 19.69
N LEU A 180 20.33 5.28 19.10
CA LEU A 180 20.56 5.20 17.67
C LEU A 180 19.99 3.89 17.06
N TYR A 181 20.07 2.78 17.80
CA TYR A 181 19.43 1.52 17.39
C TYR A 181 17.91 1.65 17.25
N ASN A 182 17.27 2.46 18.11
CA ASN A 182 15.82 2.69 18.09
C ASN A 182 15.41 3.83 17.17
N ASP A 183 16.34 4.62 16.67
CA ASP A 183 16.08 5.76 15.81
C ASP A 183 15.79 5.34 14.35
N PHE A 184 15.33 6.31 13.57
CA PHE A 184 15.12 6.17 12.14
C PHE A 184 16.08 7.07 11.39
N ALA A 185 16.68 6.54 10.33
CA ALA A 185 17.29 7.36 9.31
C ALA A 185 16.29 7.64 8.21
N TYR A 186 16.27 8.86 7.68
CA TYR A 186 15.37 9.23 6.60
C TYR A 186 16.10 9.99 5.48
N LYS A 187 15.51 9.95 4.29
CA LYS A 187 15.95 10.68 3.10
C LYS A 187 14.74 11.15 2.35
N VAL A 188 14.76 12.38 1.86
CA VAL A 188 13.71 12.98 1.04
C VAL A 188 14.19 13.13 -0.40
N ILE A 189 13.44 12.59 -1.35
CA ILE A 189 13.77 12.59 -2.77
C ILE A 189 12.65 13.31 -3.52
N PRO A 190 12.91 14.44 -4.19
CA PRO A 190 11.93 15.03 -5.09
C PRO A 190 11.73 14.09 -6.29
N ALA A 191 10.48 13.89 -6.68
CA ALA A 191 10.14 12.96 -7.75
C ALA A 191 8.97 13.47 -8.59
N ASN A 192 9.15 13.44 -9.92
CA ASN A 192 8.08 13.60 -10.87
C ASN A 192 7.60 12.22 -11.29
N THR A 193 6.45 11.80 -10.77
CA THR A 193 5.97 10.44 -10.98
C THR A 193 4.82 10.43 -11.98
N ALA A 194 5.02 9.76 -13.11
CA ALA A 194 3.95 9.46 -14.06
C ALA A 194 3.11 8.28 -13.52
N MET A 195 1.81 8.51 -13.32
CA MET A 195 0.87 7.54 -12.80
C MET A 195 -0.29 7.32 -13.77
N ASP A 196 -0.88 6.13 -13.72
CA ASP A 196 -2.10 5.79 -14.44
C ASP A 196 -3.27 6.61 -13.87
N THR A 197 -3.94 7.38 -14.73
CA THR A 197 -5.09 8.21 -14.32
C THR A 197 -6.40 7.43 -14.20
N GLY A 198 -6.42 6.18 -14.65
CA GLY A 198 -7.64 5.40 -14.82
C GLY A 198 -8.42 5.71 -16.11
N LEU A 199 -7.99 6.72 -16.86
CA LEU A 199 -8.60 7.11 -18.14
C LEU A 199 -7.85 6.50 -19.32
N TYR A 200 -8.51 6.48 -20.48
CA TYR A 200 -7.90 6.07 -21.74
C TYR A 200 -7.84 7.23 -22.70
N GLU A 201 -6.74 7.31 -23.46
CA GLU A 201 -6.53 8.24 -24.57
C GLU A 201 -6.28 7.47 -25.86
N GLU A 202 -6.62 8.06 -27.00
CA GLU A 202 -6.31 7.49 -28.31
C GLU A 202 -4.92 7.94 -28.76
N LYS A 203 -4.05 6.97 -28.99
CA LYS A 203 -2.70 7.22 -29.50
C LYS A 203 -2.61 6.78 -30.94
N VAL A 204 -2.30 7.73 -31.82
CA VAL A 204 -2.03 7.48 -33.23
C VAL A 204 -0.55 7.14 -33.41
N TYR A 205 -0.25 6.00 -34.00
CA TYR A 205 1.11 5.54 -34.27
C TYR A 205 1.56 6.01 -35.66
N LYS A 206 2.86 6.04 -35.90
CA LYS A 206 3.47 6.47 -37.20
C LYS A 206 2.94 5.72 -38.43
N ASN A 207 2.39 4.53 -38.24
CA ASN A 207 1.75 3.71 -39.28
C ASN A 207 0.27 4.01 -39.49
N GLY A 208 -0.27 5.10 -38.90
CA GLY A 208 -1.67 5.52 -38.98
C GLY A 208 -2.65 4.72 -38.14
N ARG A 209 -2.20 3.69 -37.41
CA ARG A 209 -3.07 2.92 -36.52
C ARG A 209 -3.35 3.67 -35.23
N THR A 210 -4.60 3.68 -34.83
CA THR A 210 -5.03 4.23 -33.54
C THR A 210 -5.21 3.10 -32.51
N LYS A 211 -4.70 3.31 -31.30
CA LYS A 211 -4.87 2.38 -30.18
C LYS A 211 -5.25 3.14 -28.92
N LYS A 212 -6.23 2.67 -28.19
CA LYS A 212 -6.54 3.13 -26.84
C LYS A 212 -5.43 2.72 -25.87
N VAL A 213 -4.80 3.70 -25.24
CA VAL A 213 -3.75 3.52 -24.23
C VAL A 213 -4.19 4.17 -22.93
N LYS A 214 -3.68 3.69 -21.81
CA LYS A 214 -3.95 4.33 -20.53
C LYS A 214 -3.30 5.70 -20.47
N ALA A 215 -4.10 6.71 -20.17
CA ALA A 215 -3.61 8.06 -19.97
C ALA A 215 -2.77 8.16 -18.69
N LYS A 216 -1.68 8.91 -18.75
CA LYS A 216 -0.79 9.12 -17.60
C LYS A 216 -0.86 10.58 -17.17
N GLY A 217 -0.97 10.79 -15.85
CA GLY A 217 -0.83 12.10 -15.23
C GLY A 217 0.48 12.17 -14.45
N THR A 218 1.12 13.34 -14.43
CA THR A 218 2.34 13.57 -13.65
C THR A 218 2.00 14.27 -12.35
N LEU A 219 2.57 13.77 -11.25
CA LEU A 219 2.50 14.40 -9.93
C LEU A 219 3.91 14.80 -9.49
N HIS A 220 4.04 16.05 -9.01
CA HIS A 220 5.23 16.52 -8.32
C HIS A 220 5.10 16.18 -6.85
N GLN A 221 5.91 15.25 -6.37
CA GLN A 221 5.82 14.74 -5.00
C GLN A 221 7.19 14.47 -4.43
N TYR A 222 7.24 14.22 -3.13
CA TYR A 222 8.45 13.76 -2.46
C TYR A 222 8.30 12.29 -2.10
N ILE A 223 9.37 11.54 -2.28
CA ILE A 223 9.49 10.17 -1.79
C ILE A 223 10.32 10.23 -0.51
N ILE A 224 9.71 9.89 0.62
CA ILE A 224 10.38 9.81 1.91
C ILE A 224 10.80 8.36 2.11
N VAL A 225 12.09 8.13 2.16
CA VAL A 225 12.67 6.81 2.42
C VAL A 225 13.08 6.76 3.89
N THR A 226 12.60 5.77 4.61
CA THR A 226 12.97 5.56 6.00
C THR A 226 13.70 4.24 6.18
N PHE A 227 14.67 4.22 7.08
CA PHE A 227 15.38 3.03 7.49
C PHE A 227 15.45 2.97 9.02
N SER A 228 15.20 1.80 9.59
CA SER A 228 15.35 1.52 11.02
C SER A 228 16.14 0.24 11.22
N ARG A 229 17.16 0.29 12.06
CA ARG A 229 17.96 -0.88 12.43
C ARG A 229 17.10 -1.95 13.12
N LYS A 230 16.23 -1.53 14.02
CA LYS A 230 15.26 -2.39 14.72
C LYS A 230 14.33 -3.10 13.74
N MET A 231 13.77 -2.35 12.78
CA MET A 231 12.87 -2.92 11.75
C MET A 231 13.64 -3.87 10.83
N MET A 232 14.87 -3.57 10.47
CA MET A 232 15.69 -4.45 9.65
C MET A 232 15.93 -5.80 10.35
N GLU A 233 16.21 -5.83 11.65
CA GLU A 233 16.37 -7.08 12.41
C GLU A 233 15.06 -7.87 12.48
N TYR A 234 13.95 -7.19 12.72
CA TYR A 234 12.63 -7.82 12.72
C TYR A 234 12.32 -8.49 11.36
N GLN A 235 12.53 -7.77 10.26
CA GLN A 235 12.31 -8.31 8.91
C GLN A 235 13.26 -9.47 8.58
N ARG A 236 14.51 -9.43 9.04
CA ARG A 236 15.45 -10.56 8.92
C ARG A 236 14.92 -11.80 9.65
N THR A 237 14.47 -11.65 10.88
CA THR A 237 13.90 -12.78 11.66
C THR A 237 12.69 -13.40 10.96
N ILE A 238 11.78 -12.58 10.42
CA ILE A 238 10.64 -13.09 9.64
C ILE A 238 11.13 -13.88 8.42
N ARG A 239 12.09 -13.32 7.69
CA ARG A 239 12.66 -13.95 6.50
C ARG A 239 13.36 -15.27 6.80
N GLU A 240 14.15 -15.32 7.88
CA GLU A 240 14.81 -16.55 8.33
C GLU A 240 13.78 -17.65 8.63
N ARG A 241 12.70 -17.31 9.32
CA ARG A 241 11.60 -18.26 9.57
C ARG A 241 10.94 -18.73 8.26
N GLN A 242 10.76 -17.85 7.29
CA GLN A 242 10.23 -18.22 5.97
C GLN A 242 11.19 -19.13 5.21
N LEU A 243 12.49 -18.85 5.25
CA LEU A 243 13.52 -19.71 4.65
C LEU A 243 13.56 -21.11 5.28
N GLU A 244 13.48 -21.19 6.60
CA GLU A 244 13.42 -22.49 7.29
C GLU A 244 12.18 -23.31 6.88
N ARG A 245 11.04 -22.64 6.70
CA ARG A 245 9.83 -23.30 6.15
C ARG A 245 10.04 -23.74 4.70
N ALA A 246 10.67 -22.91 3.86
CA ALA A 246 10.99 -23.25 2.48
C ALA A 246 11.95 -24.46 2.40
N LYS A 247 12.98 -24.52 3.25
CA LYS A 247 13.86 -25.69 3.36
C LYS A 247 13.11 -26.98 3.72
N LYS A 248 12.10 -26.89 4.60
CA LYS A 248 11.25 -28.03 4.92
C LYS A 248 10.43 -28.51 3.73
N LEU A 249 9.94 -27.57 2.88
CA LEU A 249 9.22 -27.91 1.66
C LEU A 249 10.08 -28.65 0.63
N LEU A 250 11.39 -28.34 0.52
CA LEU A 250 12.31 -29.05 -0.38
C LEU A 250 12.42 -30.55 -0.05
N ARG A 251 12.09 -30.93 1.19
CA ARG A 251 12.09 -32.34 1.62
C ARG A 251 10.81 -33.10 1.24
N LEU A 252 9.78 -32.39 0.76
CA LEU A 252 8.53 -32.98 0.30
C LEU A 252 8.65 -33.39 -1.18
N LYS A 253 8.05 -34.54 -1.51
CA LYS A 253 8.10 -35.07 -2.89
C LYS A 253 7.36 -34.21 -3.93
N ASP A 254 6.47 -33.30 -3.50
CA ASP A 254 5.65 -32.51 -4.41
C ASP A 254 5.38 -31.10 -3.83
N PRO A 255 6.30 -30.15 -4.06
CA PRO A 255 6.14 -28.77 -3.61
C PRO A 255 5.11 -27.95 -4.42
N GLU A 256 4.56 -28.49 -5.52
CA GLU A 256 3.62 -27.76 -6.38
C GLU A 256 2.22 -27.58 -5.80
N LYS A 257 1.83 -28.39 -4.82
CA LYS A 257 0.49 -28.33 -4.19
C LYS A 257 0.19 -27.08 -3.36
N ILE A 258 1.17 -26.21 -3.17
CA ILE A 258 1.03 -25.01 -2.34
C ILE A 258 0.70 -23.79 -3.21
N LYS A 259 -0.34 -23.03 -2.89
CA LYS A 259 -0.78 -21.84 -3.67
C LYS A 259 0.26 -20.69 -3.62
N LYS A 260 0.51 -20.02 -4.76
CA LYS A 260 1.40 -18.86 -4.86
C LYS A 260 0.69 -17.58 -4.38
N GLY A 261 1.10 -17.05 -3.25
CA GLY A 261 0.63 -15.76 -2.70
C GLY A 261 1.80 -14.86 -2.30
N PRO A 262 1.55 -13.59 -1.94
CA PRO A 262 2.61 -12.65 -1.53
C PRO A 262 3.46 -13.15 -0.36
N ASN A 263 2.86 -13.95 0.52
CA ASN A 263 3.52 -14.55 1.69
C ASN A 263 3.93 -16.01 1.45
N ASP A 264 3.80 -16.50 0.22
CA ASP A 264 4.11 -17.87 -0.13
C ASP A 264 5.63 -18.11 -0.05
N ILE A 265 5.99 -19.07 0.77
CA ILE A 265 7.39 -19.46 0.98
C ILE A 265 8.05 -20.05 -0.25
N ARG A 266 7.27 -20.53 -1.26
CA ARG A 266 7.81 -21.03 -2.54
C ARG A 266 8.49 -19.95 -3.36
N ARG A 267 8.29 -18.66 -3.10
CA ARG A 267 9.07 -17.57 -3.70
C ARG A 267 10.59 -17.72 -3.48
N PHE A 268 10.98 -18.53 -2.50
CA PHE A 268 12.37 -18.86 -2.22
C PHE A 268 12.84 -20.16 -2.89
N LEU A 269 12.00 -20.78 -3.73
CA LEU A 269 12.30 -21.98 -4.46
C LEU A 269 12.42 -21.67 -5.95
N LYS A 270 13.49 -22.15 -6.58
CA LYS A 270 13.72 -22.05 -8.03
C LYS A 270 13.79 -23.45 -8.62
N ASN A 271 13.01 -23.72 -9.66
CA ASN A 271 13.16 -24.95 -10.42
C ASN A 271 14.39 -24.84 -11.31
N THR A 272 15.29 -25.83 -11.25
CA THR A 272 16.55 -25.87 -11.99
C THR A 272 16.51 -26.75 -13.23
N SER A 273 15.43 -27.52 -13.43
CA SER A 273 15.26 -28.35 -14.63
C SER A 273 13.89 -28.14 -15.28
N SER A 274 13.83 -28.26 -16.60
CA SER A 274 12.58 -28.19 -17.36
C SER A 274 11.75 -29.49 -17.29
N ASP A 275 12.38 -30.63 -17.08
CA ASP A 275 11.76 -31.94 -17.27
C ASP A 275 11.45 -32.69 -15.95
N THR A 276 12.06 -32.30 -14.86
CA THR A 276 11.81 -32.87 -13.55
C THR A 276 11.76 -31.76 -12.49
N ALA A 277 10.83 -31.88 -11.53
CA ALA A 277 10.67 -30.90 -10.46
C ALA A 277 11.87 -30.90 -9.49
N ASN A 278 12.96 -30.28 -9.91
CA ASN A 278 14.20 -30.14 -9.13
C ASN A 278 14.26 -28.70 -8.55
N TYR A 279 13.83 -28.55 -7.31
CA TYR A 279 13.80 -27.25 -6.64
C TYR A 279 15.03 -27.04 -5.78
N VAL A 280 15.60 -25.84 -5.88
CA VAL A 280 16.68 -25.35 -4.98
C VAL A 280 16.24 -24.06 -4.32
N LEU A 281 16.90 -23.73 -3.22
CA LEU A 281 16.68 -22.41 -2.59
C LEU A 281 17.25 -21.32 -3.49
N ASP A 282 16.39 -20.38 -3.88
CA ASP A 282 16.79 -19.19 -4.60
C ASP A 282 17.28 -18.14 -3.59
N MET A 283 18.60 -18.17 -3.33
CA MET A 283 19.25 -17.19 -2.44
C MET A 283 19.40 -15.82 -3.11
N ASP A 284 19.33 -15.75 -4.47
CA ASP A 284 19.56 -14.54 -5.26
C ASP A 284 18.29 -13.71 -5.45
N SER A 285 17.10 -14.29 -5.43
CA SER A 285 15.84 -13.55 -5.42
C SER A 285 15.71 -12.62 -4.21
N GLN A 286 16.68 -12.63 -3.35
CA GLN A 286 16.77 -11.93 -2.08
C GLN A 286 17.80 -10.79 -2.07
N ARG A 287 18.71 -10.77 -3.03
CA ARG A 287 19.52 -9.60 -3.30
C ARG A 287 18.66 -8.63 -4.09
N HIS A 288 18.72 -7.36 -3.72
CA HIS A 288 17.95 -6.28 -4.36
C HIS A 288 17.88 -6.43 -5.88
N PRO A 289 16.77 -6.00 -6.53
CA PRO A 289 16.62 -6.07 -7.98
C PRO A 289 17.62 -5.23 -8.80
N SER A 290 18.72 -4.78 -8.20
CA SER A 290 19.78 -3.99 -8.83
C SER A 290 20.89 -4.79 -9.48
N SER A 291 20.81 -6.12 -9.57
CA SER A 291 21.89 -6.94 -10.14
C SER A 291 21.47 -7.94 -11.22
N SER A 292 20.42 -7.68 -11.96
CA SER A 292 20.19 -8.37 -13.24
C SER A 292 20.30 -7.36 -14.39
N SER A 293 21.55 -6.96 -14.69
CA SER A 293 21.90 -6.55 -16.02
C SER A 293 21.90 -7.79 -16.92
N LYS A 294 20.91 -7.91 -17.79
CA LYS A 294 21.06 -8.27 -19.20
C LYS A 294 19.79 -7.94 -19.93
#